data_979f8670fb7c0bb7e30cf8db30183e63
#
_entry.id   979f8670fb7c0bb7e30cf8db30183e63
#
_cell.length_a   1.000
_cell.length_b   1.000
_cell.length_c   1.000
_cell.angle_alpha   90.00
_cell.angle_beta   90.00
_cell.angle_gamma   90.00
#
_symmetry.space_group_name_H-M   'P 1'
#
loop_
_entity.id
_entity.type
_entity.pdbx_description
1 polymer ?
#
loop_
_entity_poly.entity_id
_entity_poly.type
_entity_poly.pdbx_seq_one_letter_code
_entity_poly.pdbx_strand_id
1 'polypeptide(L)'
;MSGMFCGCSSLTELNLYSFNTFNVNNMCGMFYNCSLLKRINLSNFNTSKVIYMNGMFHGCKSLRELNVSNFNTNNVVYMTNMFFDCSSLEKLDLSNFNTNKVIDMKRMFFGCSSLKVLNLTILKIKNEDNLDDIFTGCSDDLKKKIKILNKGFNNSDDKSNKKNCIIN
;
A
#
# COMPACT_ATOMS: atom_id res chain seq x y z
N MET A 1 -6.91 -8.98 -13.94
CA MET A 1 -6.78 -7.55 -14.33
C MET A 1 -5.34 -7.05 -14.17
N SER A 2 -4.36 -7.97 -14.25
CA SER A 2 -2.94 -7.61 -14.16
C SER A 2 -2.56 -6.65 -15.29
N GLY A 3 -1.84 -5.57 -14.99
CA GLY A 3 -1.30 -4.60 -15.94
C GLY A 3 -2.32 -3.85 -16.81
N MET A 4 -3.61 -3.85 -16.46
CA MET A 4 -4.68 -3.35 -17.36
C MET A 4 -4.45 -1.89 -17.81
N PHE A 5 -3.92 -1.04 -16.95
CA PHE A 5 -3.59 0.36 -17.27
C PHE A 5 -2.08 0.63 -17.15
N CYS A 6 -1.25 -0.44 -17.23
CA CYS A 6 0.20 -0.30 -17.11
C CYS A 6 0.75 0.64 -18.18
N GLY A 7 1.55 1.64 -17.75
CA GLY A 7 2.18 2.59 -18.65
C GLY A 7 1.24 3.68 -19.21
N CYS A 8 -0.01 3.77 -18.73
CA CYS A 8 -0.91 4.86 -19.13
C CYS A 8 -0.45 6.20 -18.50
N SER A 9 0.76 6.65 -18.87
CA SER A 9 1.44 7.78 -18.24
C SER A 9 0.77 9.14 -18.44
N SER A 10 -0.03 9.30 -19.48
CA SER A 10 -0.78 10.54 -19.77
C SER A 10 -2.16 10.59 -19.08
N LEU A 11 -2.58 9.50 -18.44
CA LEU A 11 -3.88 9.40 -17.81
C LEU A 11 -3.93 10.24 -16.53
N THR A 12 -4.83 11.23 -16.47
CA THR A 12 -5.01 12.11 -15.31
C THR A 12 -6.16 11.69 -14.41
N GLU A 13 -7.19 11.10 -14.98
CA GLU A 13 -8.39 10.60 -14.31
C GLU A 13 -8.87 9.32 -14.99
N LEU A 14 -9.53 8.45 -14.24
CA LEU A 14 -10.03 7.17 -14.75
C LEU A 14 -11.38 6.85 -14.11
N ASN A 15 -12.39 6.64 -14.94
CA ASN A 15 -13.70 6.17 -14.49
C ASN A 15 -13.76 4.64 -14.52
N LEU A 16 -13.89 4.05 -13.32
CA LEU A 16 -13.93 2.59 -13.12
C LEU A 16 -15.29 2.10 -12.63
N TYR A 17 -16.33 2.94 -12.70
CA TYR A 17 -17.66 2.63 -12.11
C TYR A 17 -18.26 1.32 -12.60
N SER A 18 -18.10 0.98 -13.88
CA SER A 18 -18.61 -0.25 -14.49
C SER A 18 -17.74 -1.50 -14.25
N PHE A 19 -16.61 -1.36 -13.57
CA PHE A 19 -15.70 -2.49 -13.36
C PHE A 19 -16.22 -3.45 -12.29
N ASN A 20 -16.41 -4.70 -12.67
CA ASN A 20 -16.70 -5.78 -11.73
C ASN A 20 -15.42 -6.57 -11.44
N THR A 21 -14.94 -6.48 -10.20
CA THR A 21 -13.71 -7.14 -9.77
C THR A 21 -13.95 -8.37 -8.89
N PHE A 22 -15.20 -8.83 -8.74
CA PHE A 22 -15.59 -9.92 -7.83
C PHE A 22 -14.81 -11.24 -8.05
N ASN A 23 -14.43 -11.55 -9.28
CA ASN A 23 -13.68 -12.75 -9.63
C ASN A 23 -12.20 -12.50 -9.92
N VAL A 24 -11.69 -11.29 -9.60
CA VAL A 24 -10.29 -10.96 -9.87
C VAL A 24 -9.39 -11.51 -8.76
N ASN A 25 -8.41 -12.31 -9.12
CA ASN A 25 -7.38 -12.84 -8.21
C ASN A 25 -6.02 -12.16 -8.40
N ASN A 26 -5.82 -11.41 -9.50
CA ASN A 26 -4.55 -10.76 -9.81
C ASN A 26 -4.77 -9.30 -10.26
N MET A 27 -4.26 -8.35 -9.45
CA MET A 27 -4.25 -6.90 -9.72
C MET A 27 -2.80 -6.37 -9.83
N CYS A 28 -1.82 -7.27 -10.07
CA CYS A 28 -0.42 -6.90 -10.21
C CYS A 28 -0.26 -5.82 -11.29
N GLY A 29 0.42 -4.71 -10.94
CA GLY A 29 0.75 -3.63 -11.87
C GLY A 29 -0.45 -2.95 -12.54
N MET A 30 -1.66 -3.06 -11.99
CA MET A 30 -2.88 -2.57 -12.66
C MET A 30 -2.77 -1.11 -13.09
N PHE A 31 -2.13 -0.27 -12.28
CA PHE A 31 -1.90 1.16 -12.55
C PHE A 31 -0.40 1.50 -12.60
N TYR A 32 0.44 0.50 -12.92
CA TYR A 32 1.88 0.69 -12.98
C TYR A 32 2.27 1.83 -13.92
N ASN A 33 3.07 2.79 -13.43
CA ASN A 33 3.51 3.97 -14.18
C ASN A 33 2.38 4.85 -14.78
N CYS A 34 1.20 4.90 -14.15
CA CYS A 34 0.22 5.94 -14.41
C CYS A 34 0.69 7.26 -13.77
N SER A 35 1.77 7.84 -14.29
CA SER A 35 2.55 8.90 -13.61
C SER A 35 1.80 10.21 -13.42
N LEU A 36 0.85 10.54 -14.29
CA LEU A 36 0.02 11.76 -14.21
C LEU A 36 -1.34 11.53 -13.53
N LEU A 37 -1.64 10.32 -13.07
CA LEU A 37 -2.90 10.01 -12.40
C LEU A 37 -2.99 10.75 -11.06
N LYS A 38 -3.93 11.70 -10.95
CA LYS A 38 -4.09 12.55 -9.77
C LYS A 38 -5.08 12.00 -8.76
N ARG A 39 -6.14 11.35 -9.24
CA ARG A 39 -7.24 10.81 -8.45
C ARG A 39 -7.77 9.54 -9.09
N ILE A 40 -8.24 8.62 -8.27
CA ILE A 40 -8.87 7.38 -8.71
C ILE A 40 -9.93 6.96 -7.71
N ASN A 41 -11.10 6.57 -8.20
CA ASN A 41 -12.17 6.02 -7.39
C ASN A 41 -12.18 4.49 -7.51
N LEU A 42 -11.92 3.81 -6.40
CA LEU A 42 -11.88 2.34 -6.30
C LEU A 42 -12.99 1.80 -5.37
N SER A 43 -13.99 2.61 -5.03
CA SER A 43 -15.02 2.24 -4.04
C SER A 43 -15.85 1.01 -4.41
N ASN A 44 -15.95 0.70 -5.71
CA ASN A 44 -16.64 -0.49 -6.22
C ASN A 44 -15.75 -1.74 -6.35
N PHE A 45 -14.43 -1.63 -6.01
CA PHE A 45 -13.52 -2.77 -6.12
C PHE A 45 -13.75 -3.77 -4.99
N ASN A 46 -14.03 -5.02 -5.36
CA ASN A 46 -14.01 -6.15 -4.46
C ASN A 46 -12.67 -6.88 -4.61
N THR A 47 -11.85 -6.87 -3.56
CA THR A 47 -10.52 -7.48 -3.56
C THR A 47 -10.46 -8.77 -2.75
N SER A 48 -11.59 -9.32 -2.32
CA SER A 48 -11.66 -10.48 -1.42
C SER A 48 -10.99 -11.75 -1.97
N LYS A 49 -10.88 -11.90 -3.29
CA LYS A 49 -10.23 -13.03 -3.96
C LYS A 49 -8.81 -12.72 -4.46
N VAL A 50 -8.31 -11.50 -4.23
CA VAL A 50 -7.01 -11.08 -4.76
C VAL A 50 -5.87 -11.71 -3.97
N ILE A 51 -4.90 -12.25 -4.70
CA ILE A 51 -3.67 -12.87 -4.17
C ILE A 51 -2.46 -11.98 -4.49
N TYR A 52 -2.45 -11.33 -5.65
CA TYR A 52 -1.31 -10.57 -6.17
C TYR A 52 -1.68 -9.09 -6.30
N MET A 53 -0.99 -8.23 -5.52
CA MET A 53 -1.09 -6.76 -5.58
C MET A 53 0.25 -6.06 -5.84
N ASN A 54 1.25 -6.83 -6.34
CA ASN A 54 2.59 -6.32 -6.62
C ASN A 54 2.53 -5.13 -7.56
N GLY A 55 3.17 -4.02 -7.17
CA GLY A 55 3.29 -2.83 -8.00
C GLY A 55 1.96 -2.22 -8.48
N MET A 56 0.85 -2.48 -7.78
CA MET A 56 -0.48 -2.04 -8.25
C MET A 56 -0.53 -0.54 -8.55
N PHE A 57 0.16 0.28 -7.74
CA PHE A 57 0.26 1.73 -7.91
C PHE A 57 1.71 2.21 -8.12
N HIS A 58 2.63 1.30 -8.50
CA HIS A 58 4.03 1.65 -8.74
C HIS A 58 4.14 2.82 -9.71
N GLY A 59 4.89 3.85 -9.34
CA GLY A 59 5.15 5.01 -10.20
C GLY A 59 3.95 5.93 -10.45
N CYS A 60 2.89 5.85 -9.64
CA CYS A 60 1.79 6.81 -9.66
C CYS A 60 2.22 8.13 -8.99
N LYS A 61 3.15 8.84 -9.63
CA LYS A 61 3.88 9.98 -9.06
C LYS A 61 3.02 11.18 -8.69
N SER A 62 1.91 11.39 -9.40
CA SER A 62 1.00 12.54 -9.18
C SER A 62 -0.17 12.24 -8.23
N LEU A 63 -0.28 11.00 -7.73
CA LEU A 63 -1.36 10.59 -6.85
C LEU A 63 -1.12 11.13 -5.44
N ARG A 64 -1.98 12.06 -4.98
CA ARG A 64 -1.85 12.71 -3.67
C ARG A 64 -2.58 12.00 -2.56
N GLU A 65 -3.74 11.44 -2.89
CA GLU A 65 -4.63 10.74 -1.97
C GLU A 65 -5.11 9.45 -2.62
N LEU A 66 -5.25 8.41 -1.83
CA LEU A 66 -5.75 7.12 -2.30
C LEU A 66 -6.63 6.51 -1.20
N ASN A 67 -7.90 6.27 -1.54
CA ASN A 67 -8.82 5.56 -0.65
C ASN A 67 -8.87 4.08 -1.03
N VAL A 68 -8.40 3.24 -0.10
CA VAL A 68 -8.41 1.78 -0.18
C VAL A 68 -9.12 1.13 1.02
N SER A 69 -10.00 1.89 1.69
CA SER A 69 -10.72 1.45 2.89
C SER A 69 -11.63 0.23 2.66
N ASN A 70 -12.06 0.03 1.41
CA ASN A 70 -12.86 -1.15 1.01
C ASN A 70 -12.00 -2.35 0.60
N PHE A 71 -10.66 -2.24 0.56
CA PHE A 71 -9.80 -3.36 0.17
C PHE A 71 -9.78 -4.44 1.25
N ASN A 72 -10.14 -5.65 0.88
CA ASN A 72 -9.98 -6.85 1.69
C ASN A 72 -8.69 -7.56 1.27
N THR A 73 -7.68 -7.56 2.13
CA THR A 73 -6.37 -8.14 1.85
C THR A 73 -6.15 -9.51 2.53
N ASN A 74 -7.19 -10.12 3.07
CA ASN A 74 -7.10 -11.40 3.80
C ASN A 74 -6.48 -12.55 2.99
N ASN A 75 -6.53 -12.49 1.66
CA ASN A 75 -5.98 -13.50 0.76
C ASN A 75 -4.74 -13.04 0.01
N VAL A 76 -4.29 -11.80 0.23
CA VAL A 76 -3.11 -11.27 -0.46
C VAL A 76 -1.83 -11.88 0.10
N VAL A 77 -0.98 -12.34 -0.82
CA VAL A 77 0.31 -12.99 -0.53
C VAL A 77 1.48 -12.10 -0.95
N TYR A 78 1.31 -11.32 -2.02
CA TYR A 78 2.38 -10.52 -2.60
C TYR A 78 1.98 -9.04 -2.70
N MET A 79 2.76 -8.15 -2.07
CA MET A 79 2.58 -6.69 -2.07
C MET A 79 3.86 -5.92 -2.43
N THR A 80 4.86 -6.61 -3.04
CA THR A 80 6.14 -6.00 -3.43
C THR A 80 5.90 -4.76 -4.28
N ASN A 81 6.57 -3.64 -3.98
CA ASN A 81 6.49 -2.39 -4.73
C ASN A 81 5.08 -1.80 -4.87
N MET A 82 4.11 -2.14 -4.02
CA MET A 82 2.70 -1.77 -4.24
C MET A 82 2.51 -0.25 -4.42
N PHE A 83 3.23 0.56 -3.65
CA PHE A 83 3.21 2.03 -3.71
C PHE A 83 4.59 2.62 -4.05
N PHE A 84 5.47 1.84 -4.68
CA PHE A 84 6.81 2.28 -5.05
C PHE A 84 6.75 3.57 -5.87
N ASP A 85 7.52 4.60 -5.49
CA ASP A 85 7.63 5.90 -6.17
C ASP A 85 6.28 6.65 -6.35
N CYS A 86 5.35 6.46 -5.40
CA CYS A 86 4.18 7.32 -5.25
C CYS A 86 4.60 8.63 -4.56
N SER A 87 5.45 9.41 -5.22
CA SER A 87 6.22 10.49 -4.60
C SER A 87 5.38 11.70 -4.14
N SER A 88 4.16 11.89 -4.68
CA SER A 88 3.23 12.93 -4.22
C SER A 88 2.22 12.44 -3.17
N LEU A 89 2.20 11.17 -2.80
CA LEU A 89 1.23 10.61 -1.86
C LEU A 89 1.51 11.14 -0.44
N GLU A 90 0.58 11.93 0.11
CA GLU A 90 0.76 12.60 1.39
C GLU A 90 0.18 11.82 2.56
N LYS A 91 -0.94 11.14 2.32
CA LYS A 91 -1.67 10.37 3.34
C LYS A 91 -2.12 9.03 2.78
N LEU A 92 -2.00 7.99 3.59
CA LEU A 92 -2.48 6.65 3.23
C LEU A 92 -2.97 5.92 4.47
N ASP A 93 -4.23 5.48 4.43
CA ASP A 93 -4.82 4.66 5.49
C ASP A 93 -4.90 3.21 5.04
N LEU A 94 -4.12 2.35 5.71
CA LEU A 94 -4.07 0.91 5.54
C LEU A 94 -4.50 0.17 6.82
N SER A 95 -5.28 0.83 7.68
CA SER A 95 -5.74 0.26 8.96
C SER A 95 -6.59 -1.02 8.78
N ASN A 96 -7.19 -1.18 7.60
CA ASN A 96 -7.96 -2.37 7.21
C ASN A 96 -7.09 -3.48 6.57
N PHE A 97 -5.80 -3.22 6.29
CA PHE A 97 -4.95 -4.22 5.63
C PHE A 97 -4.56 -5.34 6.61
N ASN A 98 -4.87 -6.57 6.23
CA ASN A 98 -4.41 -7.78 6.90
C ASN A 98 -3.19 -8.35 6.16
N THR A 99 -2.03 -8.31 6.80
CA THR A 99 -0.77 -8.81 6.21
C THR A 99 -0.37 -10.20 6.71
N ASN A 100 -1.26 -10.94 7.38
CA ASN A 100 -0.93 -12.24 7.97
C ASN A 100 -0.45 -13.28 6.94
N LYS A 101 -0.98 -13.24 5.71
CA LYS A 101 -0.59 -14.14 4.61
C LYS A 101 0.49 -13.56 3.71
N VAL A 102 0.84 -12.28 3.89
CA VAL A 102 1.84 -11.63 3.04
C VAL A 102 3.23 -12.20 3.31
N ILE A 103 3.87 -12.69 2.27
CA ILE A 103 5.23 -13.25 2.33
C ILE A 103 6.28 -12.30 1.75
N ASP A 104 5.87 -11.35 0.89
CA ASP A 104 6.77 -10.37 0.30
C ASP A 104 6.10 -9.01 0.16
N MET A 105 6.69 -8.00 0.82
CA MET A 105 6.29 -6.58 0.77
C MET A 105 7.49 -5.65 0.57
N LYS A 106 8.57 -6.17 -0.03
CA LYS A 106 9.78 -5.39 -0.29
C LYS A 106 9.45 -4.12 -1.04
N ARG A 107 10.11 -3.01 -0.64
CA ARG A 107 9.99 -1.70 -1.29
C ARG A 107 8.56 -1.18 -1.41
N MET A 108 7.66 -1.60 -0.52
CA MET A 108 6.24 -1.27 -0.62
C MET A 108 6.00 0.23 -0.68
N PHE A 109 6.78 1.03 0.07
CA PHE A 109 6.71 2.49 0.12
C PHE A 109 8.01 3.17 -0.33
N PHE A 110 8.88 2.46 -1.07
CA PHE A 110 10.11 3.04 -1.57
C PHE A 110 9.82 4.30 -2.40
N GLY A 111 10.51 5.41 -2.11
CA GLY A 111 10.35 6.66 -2.86
C GLY A 111 9.06 7.43 -2.58
N CYS A 112 8.25 7.05 -1.58
CA CYS A 112 7.09 7.84 -1.14
C CYS A 112 7.56 9.06 -0.34
N SER A 113 8.24 10.01 -1.00
CA SER A 113 8.95 11.12 -0.35
C SER A 113 8.04 12.14 0.33
N SER A 114 6.78 12.29 -0.13
CA SER A 114 5.79 13.19 0.45
C SER A 114 4.94 12.56 1.56
N LEU A 115 5.10 11.25 1.85
CA LEU A 115 4.24 10.54 2.79
C LEU A 115 4.49 11.00 4.23
N LYS A 116 3.48 11.64 4.83
CA LYS A 116 3.50 12.22 6.19
C LYS A 116 2.65 11.40 7.16
N VAL A 117 1.51 10.91 6.68
CA VAL A 117 0.53 10.17 7.49
C VAL A 117 0.34 8.79 6.89
N LEU A 118 0.71 7.77 7.66
CA LEU A 118 0.54 6.38 7.30
C LEU A 118 -0.12 5.62 8.46
N ASN A 119 -1.34 5.16 8.22
CA ASN A 119 -2.11 4.36 9.17
C ASN A 119 -1.90 2.88 8.86
N LEU A 120 -1.34 2.15 9.79
CA LEU A 120 -1.08 0.71 9.65
C LEU A 120 -1.62 -0.02 10.88
N THR A 121 -2.39 -1.10 10.66
CA THR A 121 -2.85 -1.90 11.80
C THR A 121 -1.74 -2.79 12.34
N ILE A 122 -1.03 -3.50 11.51
CA ILE A 122 0.19 -4.27 11.84
C ILE A 122 0.88 -4.62 10.52
N LEU A 123 2.08 -4.09 10.28
CA LEU A 123 3.00 -4.75 9.36
C LEU A 123 3.70 -5.86 10.14
N LYS A 124 3.31 -7.10 9.94
CA LYS A 124 4.13 -8.23 10.42
C LYS A 124 5.38 -8.33 9.55
N ILE A 125 6.33 -7.46 9.82
CA ILE A 125 7.64 -7.51 9.18
C ILE A 125 8.41 -8.60 9.90
N LYS A 126 8.57 -9.72 9.22
CA LYS A 126 9.20 -10.92 9.79
C LYS A 126 10.68 -10.73 10.12
N ASN A 127 11.35 -9.74 9.53
CA ASN A 127 12.76 -9.43 9.76
C ASN A 127 12.94 -7.90 9.82
N GLU A 128 13.59 -7.39 10.87
CA GLU A 128 13.89 -5.94 11.04
C GLU A 128 14.73 -5.37 9.87
N ASP A 129 15.56 -6.21 9.25
CA ASP A 129 16.42 -5.84 8.10
C ASP A 129 15.63 -5.38 6.86
N ASN A 130 14.33 -5.69 6.77
CA ASN A 130 13.49 -5.30 5.64
C ASN A 130 12.82 -3.91 5.79
N LEU A 131 12.85 -3.30 6.98
CA LEU A 131 12.22 -2.00 7.22
C LEU A 131 12.84 -0.89 6.38
N ASP A 132 14.17 -0.86 6.33
CA ASP A 132 14.88 0.18 5.59
C ASP A 132 14.62 0.07 4.08
N ASP A 133 14.50 -1.15 3.53
CA ASP A 133 14.14 -1.36 2.13
C ASP A 133 12.68 -0.96 1.83
N ILE A 134 11.75 -1.25 2.76
CA ILE A 134 10.33 -0.90 2.61
C ILE A 134 10.13 0.62 2.54
N PHE A 135 10.86 1.40 3.35
CA PHE A 135 10.68 2.85 3.51
C PHE A 135 11.84 3.69 2.98
N THR A 136 12.73 3.13 2.16
CA THR A 136 13.80 3.90 1.52
C THR A 136 13.22 5.05 0.70
N GLY A 137 13.76 6.27 0.86
CA GLY A 137 13.27 7.47 0.17
C GLY A 137 12.03 8.11 0.80
N CYS A 138 11.44 7.54 1.87
CA CYS A 138 10.50 8.24 2.73
C CYS A 138 11.22 9.23 3.64
N SER A 139 10.47 10.18 4.24
CA SER A 139 11.04 11.15 5.19
C SER A 139 11.64 10.46 6.41
N ASP A 140 12.71 11.04 6.97
CA ASP A 140 13.35 10.48 8.17
C ASP A 140 12.43 10.52 9.40
N ASP A 141 11.52 11.49 9.44
CA ASP A 141 10.52 11.61 10.50
C ASP A 141 9.54 10.43 10.49
N LEU A 142 9.02 10.06 9.30
CA LEU A 142 8.17 8.87 9.13
C LEU A 142 8.93 7.60 9.54
N LYS A 143 10.18 7.43 9.10
CA LYS A 143 11.01 6.27 9.45
C LYS A 143 11.24 6.15 10.94
N LYS A 144 11.53 7.27 11.64
CA LYS A 144 11.70 7.28 13.10
C LYS A 144 10.44 6.82 13.81
N LYS A 145 9.27 7.34 13.43
CA LYS A 145 7.97 6.97 14.00
C LYS A 145 7.69 5.48 13.83
N ILE A 146 7.93 4.92 12.64
CA ILE A 146 7.75 3.49 12.36
C ILE A 146 8.70 2.62 13.20
N LYS A 147 9.97 3.00 13.33
CA LYS A 147 10.95 2.26 14.16
C LYS A 147 10.56 2.23 15.64
N ILE A 148 10.01 3.32 16.17
CA ILE A 148 9.50 3.39 17.55
C ILE A 148 8.34 2.42 17.74
N LEU A 149 7.38 2.41 16.82
CA LEU A 149 6.22 1.52 16.88
C LEU A 149 6.61 0.05 16.85
N ASN A 150 7.52 -0.35 15.95
CA ASN A 150 7.97 -1.74 15.85
C ASN A 150 8.70 -2.22 17.12
N LYS A 151 9.53 -1.38 17.75
CA LYS A 151 10.16 -1.73 19.05
C LYS A 151 9.13 -1.94 20.16
N GLY A 152 8.05 -1.17 20.17
CA GLY A 152 6.94 -1.34 21.10
C GLY A 152 6.18 -2.65 20.91
N PHE A 153 6.07 -3.16 19.68
CA PHE A 153 5.39 -4.42 19.38
C PHE A 153 6.23 -5.67 19.73
N ASN A 154 7.56 -5.59 19.57
CA ASN A 154 8.44 -6.72 19.87
C ASN A 154 8.61 -6.96 21.39
N ASN A 155 8.28 -5.97 22.23
CA ASN A 155 8.40 -6.05 23.70
C ASN A 155 7.10 -6.43 24.42
N SER A 156 5.98 -6.58 23.70
CA SER A 156 4.70 -6.92 24.30
C SER A 156 4.22 -8.29 23.81
N ASP A 157 4.47 -9.34 24.61
CA ASP A 157 3.80 -10.65 24.49
C ASP A 157 2.28 -10.58 24.79
N ASP A 158 1.70 -9.39 24.79
CA ASP A 158 0.32 -9.16 25.15
C ASP A 158 -0.61 -9.22 23.92
N LYS A 159 -1.31 -10.34 23.80
CA LYS A 159 -2.28 -10.68 22.74
C LYS A 159 -3.53 -9.77 22.73
N SER A 160 -3.66 -8.79 23.61
CA SER A 160 -4.90 -8.02 23.84
C SER A 160 -4.93 -6.61 23.25
N ASN A 161 -3.81 -6.07 22.75
CA ASN A 161 -3.73 -4.67 22.34
C ASN A 161 -3.59 -4.48 20.81
N LYS A 162 -4.70 -4.70 20.08
CA LYS A 162 -4.85 -4.22 18.69
C LYS A 162 -5.01 -2.69 18.70
N LYS A 163 -3.96 -1.95 18.99
CA LYS A 163 -3.98 -0.49 18.81
C LYS A 163 -3.66 -0.17 17.34
N ASN A 164 -4.61 0.48 16.67
CA ASN A 164 -4.35 1.11 15.38
C ASN A 164 -3.23 2.14 15.56
N CYS A 165 -2.12 1.98 14.84
CA CYS A 165 -1.02 2.94 14.87
C CYS A 165 -1.29 4.02 13.84
N ILE A 166 -1.70 5.21 14.30
CA ILE A 166 -1.77 6.41 13.46
C ILE A 166 -0.42 7.11 13.56
N ILE A 167 0.25 7.25 12.44
CA ILE A 167 1.50 7.99 12.31
C ILE A 167 1.13 9.36 11.71
N ASN A 168 0.96 10.35 12.58
CA ASN A 168 0.71 11.75 12.21
C ASN A 168 2.02 12.51 12.11
#